data_48d2a97295f7186c845f11b7155fcfc0
#
_entry.id   48d2a97295f7186c845f11b7155fcfc0
#
_cell.length_a   1.000
_cell.length_b   1.000
_cell.length_c   1.000
_cell.angle_alpha   90.00
_cell.angle_beta   90.00
_cell.angle_gamma   90.00
#
_symmetry.space_group_name_H-M   'P 1'
#
loop_
_entity.id
_entity.type
_entity.pdbx_description
1 polymer ?
#
loop_
_entity_poly.entity_id
_entity_poly.type
_entity_poly.pdbx_seq_one_letter_code
_entity_poly.pdbx_strand_id
1 'polypeptide(L)'
;MIYSICIDWLSMFCIWNRPSEDKRFTGDRPRWSPVTMQSDEISGGYDFQFKRLPYGSRQFSEIWAVSMPNAEGGRDEFAEVQCAPYSKILHHDAIIVRFVNRALYMPDFWELAHMFLQQQSFVFHGISRIDICADFNQFATLDPRALIEGFAAKKFRHIGRGVGALYFDHGVKYDPKTQRKDYGVNFNGLAFGTHSSDCRVYISNKSFELLTQGDKPWIRDGWRRIGLDQRNVWRLEVSIKAKGCKFKCKQSGKEITIDKDLAQDDAELAKIYHTFVARLFAFVRNRPNITNITREPRLQLFDGQFHYIRGVIRNKTGATRTEKMLIKALYQLGDKYRGGDIRSHGLLGQGFAAELAESCDLTEWLANRVQDWEKPIHK
;
A
#
# COMPACT_ATOMS: atom_id res chain seq x y z
N MET A 1 6.63 27.13 3.99
CA MET A 1 5.53 26.15 4.22
C MET A 1 5.91 25.22 5.36
N ILE A 2 5.02 25.01 6.33
CA ILE A 2 5.21 24.05 7.42
C ILE A 2 4.46 22.77 7.03
N TYR A 3 5.11 21.64 7.14
CA TYR A 3 4.50 20.33 6.91
C TYR A 3 5.30 19.22 7.59
N SER A 4 4.65 18.09 7.86
CA SER A 4 5.28 16.85 8.32
C SER A 4 5.06 15.75 7.30
N ILE A 5 6.06 14.89 7.14
CA ILE A 5 5.92 13.65 6.36
C ILE A 5 5.84 12.50 7.33
N CYS A 6 4.87 11.62 7.14
CA CYS A 6 4.69 10.43 7.96
C CYS A 6 4.13 9.26 7.13
N ILE A 7 4.16 8.07 7.70
CA ILE A 7 3.53 6.88 7.14
C ILE A 7 2.12 6.79 7.71
N ASP A 8 1.10 6.74 6.85
CA ASP A 8 -0.31 6.61 7.24
C ASP A 8 -0.85 5.18 7.12
N TRP A 9 -0.18 4.35 6.31
CA TRP A 9 -0.46 2.93 6.14
C TRP A 9 0.82 2.16 5.86
N LEU A 10 0.98 1.03 6.53
CA LEU A 10 2.08 0.10 6.27
C LEU A 10 1.58 -1.33 6.33
N SER A 11 1.85 -2.09 5.26
CA SER A 11 1.67 -3.54 5.26
C SER A 11 2.91 -4.22 4.70
N MET A 12 3.39 -5.21 5.41
CA MET A 12 4.57 -6.00 5.08
C MET A 12 4.16 -7.37 4.58
N PHE A 13 4.84 -7.84 3.55
CA PHE A 13 4.79 -9.23 3.12
C PHE A 13 5.93 -9.99 3.77
N CYS A 14 5.59 -11.02 4.50
CA CYS A 14 6.52 -11.87 5.22
C CYS A 14 6.29 -13.33 4.85
N ILE A 15 7.28 -14.17 5.14
CA ILE A 15 7.17 -15.63 5.14
C ILE A 15 7.40 -16.09 6.58
N TRP A 16 6.52 -16.95 7.06
CA TRP A 16 6.71 -17.58 8.34
C TRP A 16 7.84 -18.60 8.25
N ASN A 17 8.90 -18.40 9.07
CA ASN A 17 10.00 -19.32 9.21
C ASN A 17 9.64 -20.35 10.29
N ARG A 18 9.22 -21.53 9.86
CA ARG A 18 8.79 -22.60 10.77
C ARG A 18 9.94 -23.03 11.67
N PRO A 19 9.77 -23.01 12.99
CA PRO A 19 10.69 -23.70 13.87
C PRO A 19 10.67 -25.21 13.57
N SER A 20 11.85 -25.81 13.37
CA SER A 20 12.00 -27.23 13.01
C SER A 20 11.44 -28.20 14.06
N GLU A 21 11.23 -27.74 15.30
CA GLU A 21 10.82 -28.54 16.45
C GLU A 21 9.41 -28.21 16.98
N ASP A 22 8.63 -27.41 16.24
CA ASP A 22 7.34 -26.94 16.76
C ASP A 22 6.27 -28.05 16.74
N LYS A 23 6.13 -28.72 17.91
CA LYS A 23 5.15 -29.79 18.16
C LYS A 23 3.68 -29.36 18.07
N ARG A 24 3.38 -28.08 17.89
CA ARG A 24 2.02 -27.55 17.75
C ARG A 24 1.35 -27.95 16.43
N PHE A 25 2.08 -28.57 15.53
CA PHE A 25 1.64 -28.89 14.18
C PHE A 25 1.54 -30.40 13.96
N THR A 26 0.42 -30.98 14.33
CA THR A 26 0.08 -32.40 14.10
C THR A 26 -0.91 -32.56 12.96
N GLY A 27 -0.63 -32.06 11.78
CA GLY A 27 -1.53 -32.18 10.63
C GLY A 27 -0.85 -31.98 9.29
N ASP A 28 -1.46 -32.45 8.21
CA ASP A 28 -0.92 -32.45 6.84
C ASP A 28 -0.52 -31.08 6.27
N ARG A 29 -0.94 -29.98 6.92
CA ARG A 29 -0.57 -28.60 6.56
C ARG A 29 -0.46 -27.75 7.82
N PRO A 30 0.70 -27.65 8.44
CA PRO A 30 0.90 -26.74 9.56
C PRO A 30 0.59 -25.32 9.12
N ARG A 31 -0.27 -24.63 9.88
CA ARG A 31 -0.60 -23.21 9.68
C ARG A 31 0.07 -22.42 10.79
N TRP A 32 0.49 -21.20 10.46
CA TRP A 32 0.95 -20.31 11.51
C TRP A 32 -0.15 -20.10 12.56
N SER A 33 0.24 -20.20 13.81
CA SER A 33 -0.58 -19.77 14.95
C SER A 33 0.25 -18.85 15.84
N PRO A 34 -0.40 -17.91 16.53
CA PRO A 34 0.29 -16.93 17.37
C PRO A 34 1.19 -17.56 18.42
N VAL A 35 2.37 -16.98 18.59
CA VAL A 35 3.24 -17.23 19.76
C VAL A 35 2.85 -16.20 20.80
N THR A 36 2.17 -16.66 21.87
CA THR A 36 1.89 -15.85 23.06
C THR A 36 2.94 -16.18 24.11
N MET A 37 3.68 -15.18 24.60
CA MET A 37 4.57 -15.38 25.73
C MET A 37 3.74 -15.45 27.02
N GLN A 38 3.97 -16.45 27.85
CA GLN A 38 3.46 -16.45 29.21
C GLN A 38 4.26 -15.44 30.03
N SER A 39 3.62 -14.81 31.02
CA SER A 39 4.15 -13.69 31.79
C SER A 39 5.50 -13.93 32.47
N ASP A 40 5.87 -15.20 32.68
CA ASP A 40 7.11 -15.60 33.37
C ASP A 40 8.32 -15.74 32.43
N GLU A 41 8.11 -15.69 31.11
CA GLU A 41 9.18 -15.85 30.10
C GLU A 41 9.63 -14.51 29.48
N ILE A 42 9.16 -13.38 30.01
CA ILE A 42 9.46 -12.02 29.46
C ILE A 42 10.87 -11.56 29.89
N SER A 43 11.86 -12.34 29.55
CA SER A 43 13.23 -11.84 29.50
C SER A 43 13.51 -11.33 28.07
N GLY A 44 12.95 -10.14 27.72
CA GLY A 44 13.20 -9.45 26.45
C GLY A 44 12.13 -9.53 25.37
N GLY A 45 10.97 -10.13 25.62
CA GLY A 45 9.83 -10.13 24.70
C GLY A 45 8.75 -9.09 25.06
N TYR A 46 7.92 -8.74 24.09
CA TYR A 46 6.79 -7.83 24.31
C TYR A 46 5.48 -8.63 24.40
N ASP A 47 4.56 -8.21 25.30
CA ASP A 47 3.27 -8.91 25.51
C ASP A 47 2.29 -8.59 24.38
N PHE A 48 2.42 -9.25 23.23
CA PHE A 48 1.42 -9.19 22.17
C PHE A 48 0.31 -10.22 22.42
N GLN A 49 -0.95 -9.75 22.40
CA GLN A 49 -2.12 -10.63 22.47
C GLN A 49 -2.80 -10.70 21.12
N PHE A 50 -3.37 -11.88 20.83
CA PHE A 50 -3.94 -12.20 19.54
C PHE A 50 -5.41 -12.60 19.68
N LYS A 51 -6.24 -12.04 18.81
CA LYS A 51 -7.65 -12.39 18.70
C LYS A 51 -7.96 -12.76 17.25
N ARG A 52 -8.35 -14.02 17.03
CA ARG A 52 -8.80 -14.44 15.70
C ARG A 52 -10.11 -13.74 15.36
N LEU A 53 -10.18 -13.12 14.17
CA LEU A 53 -11.39 -12.51 13.67
C LEU A 53 -12.28 -13.57 12.98
N PRO A 54 -13.63 -13.42 13.01
CA PRO A 54 -14.55 -14.42 12.46
C PRO A 54 -14.61 -14.43 10.92
N TYR A 55 -13.79 -13.64 10.26
CA TYR A 55 -13.74 -13.50 8.81
C TYR A 55 -12.30 -13.50 8.29
N GLY A 56 -12.15 -13.79 7.01
CA GLY A 56 -10.88 -13.67 6.28
C GLY A 56 -10.87 -12.45 5.36
N SER A 57 -9.80 -12.32 4.57
CA SER A 57 -9.69 -11.34 3.50
C SER A 57 -9.93 -11.99 2.13
N ARG A 58 -9.87 -11.19 1.05
CA ARG A 58 -9.94 -11.73 -0.32
C ARG A 58 -8.83 -12.74 -0.65
N GLN A 59 -7.70 -12.67 0.04
CA GLN A 59 -6.51 -13.47 -0.27
C GLN A 59 -6.17 -14.49 0.81
N PHE A 60 -6.62 -14.28 2.04
CA PHE A 60 -6.26 -15.08 3.21
C PHE A 60 -7.52 -15.51 3.98
N SER A 61 -7.53 -16.78 4.40
CA SER A 61 -8.67 -17.34 5.12
C SER A 61 -8.74 -16.94 6.59
N GLU A 62 -7.63 -16.48 7.15
CA GLU A 62 -7.53 -16.14 8.56
C GLU A 62 -6.95 -14.74 8.76
N ILE A 63 -7.56 -14.01 9.69
CA ILE A 63 -7.08 -12.71 10.17
C ILE A 63 -7.03 -12.72 11.68
N TRP A 64 -5.93 -12.25 12.22
CA TRP A 64 -5.69 -12.10 13.65
C TRP A 64 -5.45 -10.62 13.98
N ALA A 65 -6.29 -10.07 14.86
CA ALA A 65 -6.03 -8.78 15.47
C ALA A 65 -4.96 -8.93 16.56
N VAL A 66 -4.00 -8.03 16.55
CA VAL A 66 -2.89 -8.00 17.51
C VAL A 66 -3.01 -6.76 18.35
N SER A 67 -2.92 -6.91 19.66
CA SER A 67 -2.90 -5.81 20.62
C SER A 67 -1.69 -5.90 21.54
N MET A 68 -1.30 -4.74 22.09
CA MET A 68 -0.18 -4.58 22.98
C MET A 68 -0.57 -3.77 24.24
N PRO A 69 0.13 -3.91 25.37
CA PRO A 69 -0.14 -3.09 26.55
C PRO A 69 0.03 -1.60 26.25
N ASN A 70 -0.76 -0.76 26.88
CA ASN A 70 -0.61 0.68 26.85
C ASN A 70 -0.25 1.25 28.24
N ALA A 71 0.14 2.52 28.27
CA ALA A 71 0.57 3.19 29.50
C ALA A 71 -0.56 3.33 30.56
N GLU A 72 -1.82 3.17 30.17
CA GLU A 72 -2.99 3.31 31.03
C GLU A 72 -3.42 1.98 31.67
N GLY A 73 -2.65 0.90 31.46
CA GLY A 73 -2.95 -0.45 31.95
C GLY A 73 -3.99 -1.21 31.09
N GLY A 74 -4.40 -0.63 29.96
CA GLY A 74 -5.22 -1.26 28.95
C GLY A 74 -4.39 -1.83 27.81
N ARG A 75 -5.04 -2.05 26.66
CA ARG A 75 -4.39 -2.54 25.45
C ARG A 75 -4.80 -1.71 24.24
N ASP A 76 -3.83 -1.42 23.39
CA ASP A 76 -4.04 -0.77 22.11
C ASP A 76 -3.90 -1.78 20.95
N GLU A 77 -4.67 -1.57 19.89
CA GLU A 77 -4.47 -2.31 18.64
C GLU A 77 -3.11 -1.93 18.03
N PHE A 78 -2.35 -2.95 17.62
CA PHE A 78 -1.03 -2.79 17.02
C PHE A 78 -0.99 -3.17 15.55
N ALA A 79 -1.50 -4.37 15.23
CA ALA A 79 -1.43 -4.89 13.87
C ALA A 79 -2.59 -5.86 13.58
N GLU A 80 -2.77 -6.17 12.30
CA GLU A 80 -3.49 -7.35 11.83
C GLU A 80 -2.53 -8.28 11.10
N VAL A 81 -2.63 -9.57 11.38
CA VAL A 81 -1.90 -10.63 10.68
C VAL A 81 -2.87 -11.41 9.82
N GLN A 82 -2.63 -11.44 8.52
CA GLN A 82 -3.38 -12.25 7.56
C GLN A 82 -2.54 -13.45 7.16
N CYS A 83 -3.08 -14.65 7.33
CA CYS A 83 -2.39 -15.92 7.09
C CYS A 83 -3.30 -16.94 6.41
N ALA A 84 -2.76 -18.11 6.08
CA ALA A 84 -3.45 -19.17 5.36
C ALA A 84 -4.03 -18.69 3.99
N PRO A 85 -3.17 -18.43 2.99
CA PRO A 85 -3.60 -17.92 1.70
C PRO A 85 -4.50 -18.92 0.95
N TYR A 86 -5.55 -18.41 0.30
CA TYR A 86 -6.41 -19.24 -0.57
C TYR A 86 -5.69 -19.62 -1.87
N SER A 87 -4.79 -18.76 -2.34
CA SER A 87 -4.16 -18.92 -3.63
C SER A 87 -2.96 -19.84 -3.55
N LYS A 88 -2.91 -20.85 -4.39
CA LYS A 88 -1.73 -21.71 -4.57
C LYS A 88 -0.53 -20.96 -5.20
N ILE A 89 -0.73 -19.74 -5.72
CA ILE A 89 0.33 -18.89 -6.27
C ILE A 89 1.16 -18.25 -5.16
N LEU A 90 0.54 -17.96 -4.02
CA LEU A 90 1.24 -17.48 -2.85
C LEU A 90 1.92 -18.65 -2.13
N HIS A 91 3.09 -18.38 -1.55
CA HIS A 91 3.72 -19.36 -0.66
C HIS A 91 2.73 -19.72 0.46
N HIS A 92 2.64 -20.99 0.82
CA HIS A 92 1.68 -21.45 1.84
C HIS A 92 1.91 -20.81 3.21
N ASP A 93 3.15 -20.43 3.52
CA ASP A 93 3.54 -19.69 4.74
C ASP A 93 3.55 -18.17 4.54
N ALA A 94 2.91 -17.68 3.46
CA ALA A 94 2.80 -16.25 3.22
C ALA A 94 1.95 -15.57 4.30
N ILE A 95 2.48 -14.49 4.82
CA ILE A 95 1.89 -13.65 5.88
C ILE A 95 1.83 -12.22 5.37
N ILE A 96 0.73 -11.54 5.63
CA ILE A 96 0.66 -10.07 5.54
C ILE A 96 0.49 -9.53 6.96
N VAL A 97 1.42 -8.69 7.38
CA VAL A 97 1.30 -7.90 8.60
C VAL A 97 0.87 -6.50 8.20
N ARG A 98 -0.30 -6.06 8.66
CA ARG A 98 -0.82 -4.70 8.46
C ARG A 98 -0.82 -3.99 9.80
N PHE A 99 0.02 -2.97 9.96
CA PHE A 99 0.04 -2.16 11.17
C PHE A 99 -1.14 -1.20 11.19
N VAL A 100 -1.73 -1.00 12.37
CA VAL A 100 -2.82 -0.04 12.54
C VAL A 100 -2.27 1.39 12.52
N ASN A 101 -3.10 2.33 12.07
CA ASN A 101 -2.67 3.71 11.91
C ASN A 101 -2.07 4.32 13.19
N ARG A 102 -2.67 4.08 14.36
CA ARG A 102 -2.17 4.59 15.64
C ARG A 102 -0.75 4.11 15.94
N ALA A 103 -0.45 2.85 15.68
CA ALA A 103 0.88 2.28 15.92
C ALA A 103 1.97 2.99 15.10
N LEU A 104 1.66 3.39 13.84
CA LEU A 104 2.60 4.10 12.97
C LEU A 104 3.03 5.48 13.48
N TYR A 105 2.29 6.05 14.42
CA TYR A 105 2.61 7.35 15.04
C TYR A 105 3.35 7.22 16.39
N MET A 106 3.65 5.99 16.82
CA MET A 106 4.44 5.74 18.03
C MET A 106 5.92 6.03 17.78
N PRO A 107 6.63 6.66 18.72
CA PRO A 107 8.05 6.96 18.55
C PRO A 107 8.93 5.72 18.34
N ASP A 108 8.57 4.63 19.00
CA ASP A 108 9.26 3.33 19.03
C ASP A 108 8.66 2.30 18.06
N PHE A 109 7.83 2.75 17.12
CA PHE A 109 7.11 1.87 16.19
C PHE A 109 8.03 0.85 15.49
N TRP A 110 9.16 1.30 14.96
CA TRP A 110 10.04 0.42 14.19
C TRP A 110 10.71 -0.65 15.06
N GLU A 111 11.05 -0.30 16.29
CA GLU A 111 11.58 -1.25 17.27
C GLU A 111 10.53 -2.30 17.63
N LEU A 112 9.32 -1.85 17.95
CA LEU A 112 8.18 -2.73 18.23
C LEU A 112 7.82 -3.63 17.05
N ALA A 113 7.83 -3.08 15.83
CA ALA A 113 7.58 -3.86 14.62
C ALA A 113 8.65 -4.94 14.39
N HIS A 114 9.92 -4.60 14.64
CA HIS A 114 11.03 -5.57 14.53
C HIS A 114 10.89 -6.68 15.57
N MET A 115 10.67 -6.35 16.84
CA MET A 115 10.44 -7.33 17.91
C MET A 115 9.25 -8.23 17.60
N PHE A 116 8.14 -7.65 17.10
CA PHE A 116 6.97 -8.41 16.70
C PHE A 116 7.28 -9.44 15.60
N LEU A 117 7.95 -9.02 14.52
CA LEU A 117 8.32 -9.92 13.43
C LEU A 117 9.23 -11.04 13.93
N GLN A 118 10.21 -10.73 14.77
CA GLN A 118 11.15 -11.69 15.34
C GLN A 118 10.44 -12.70 16.25
N GLN A 119 9.61 -12.21 17.17
CA GLN A 119 8.85 -13.05 18.12
C GLN A 119 7.91 -14.02 17.41
N GLN A 120 7.33 -13.62 16.28
CA GLN A 120 6.45 -14.46 15.48
C GLN A 120 7.18 -15.29 14.42
N SER A 121 8.51 -15.23 14.38
CA SER A 121 9.35 -15.90 13.36
C SER A 121 8.97 -15.50 11.93
N PHE A 122 8.63 -14.24 11.70
CA PHE A 122 8.29 -13.70 10.38
C PHE A 122 9.54 -13.14 9.70
N VAL A 123 9.91 -13.73 8.57
CA VAL A 123 10.98 -13.21 7.71
C VAL A 123 10.38 -12.17 6.75
N PHE A 124 10.86 -10.94 6.85
CA PHE A 124 10.43 -9.86 5.96
C PHE A 124 10.91 -10.10 4.52
N HIS A 125 10.00 -10.02 3.55
CA HIS A 125 10.27 -10.15 2.12
C HIS A 125 10.02 -8.88 1.32
N GLY A 126 9.26 -7.94 1.87
CA GLY A 126 9.02 -6.65 1.23
C GLY A 126 7.76 -5.94 1.72
N ILE A 127 7.61 -4.71 1.28
CA ILE A 127 6.41 -3.92 1.57
C ILE A 127 5.33 -4.29 0.55
N SER A 128 4.16 -4.70 1.03
CA SER A 128 3.00 -4.96 0.19
C SER A 128 2.21 -3.68 -0.14
N ARG A 129 2.19 -2.72 0.80
CA ARG A 129 1.66 -1.37 0.61
C ARG A 129 2.26 -0.43 1.65
N ILE A 130 2.61 0.77 1.20
CA ILE A 130 2.95 1.91 2.04
C ILE A 130 2.21 3.14 1.53
N ASP A 131 1.57 3.88 2.45
CA ASP A 131 1.00 5.18 2.17
C ASP A 131 1.81 6.22 2.93
N ILE A 132 2.46 7.12 2.19
CA ILE A 132 3.28 8.21 2.73
C ILE A 132 2.49 9.48 2.55
N CYS A 133 2.34 10.27 3.60
CA CYS A 133 1.54 11.48 3.55
C CYS A 133 2.31 12.70 4.08
N ALA A 134 1.90 13.87 3.62
CA ALA A 134 2.29 15.15 4.21
C ALA A 134 1.04 15.92 4.66
N ASP A 135 1.07 16.40 5.90
CA ASP A 135 0.05 17.26 6.48
C ASP A 135 0.51 18.71 6.49
N PHE A 136 -0.34 19.63 6.02
CA PHE A 136 -0.04 21.06 5.88
C PHE A 136 -1.31 21.89 5.85
N ASN A 137 -1.19 23.22 6.11
CA ASN A 137 -2.33 24.14 6.00
C ASN A 137 -2.49 24.70 4.59
N GLN A 138 -1.39 24.96 3.88
CA GLN A 138 -1.39 25.54 2.53
C GLN A 138 -0.16 25.07 1.75
N PHE A 139 -0.26 25.09 0.43
CA PHE A 139 0.90 24.97 -0.45
C PHE A 139 1.74 26.25 -0.44
N ALA A 140 2.94 26.16 -0.96
CA ALA A 140 3.85 27.30 -1.04
C ALA A 140 3.26 28.52 -1.76
N THR A 141 2.52 28.30 -2.83
CA THR A 141 2.04 29.37 -3.73
C THR A 141 0.52 29.37 -3.90
N LEU A 142 -0.19 28.45 -3.27
CA LEU A 142 -1.62 28.25 -3.55
C LEU A 142 -2.32 27.55 -2.37
N ASP A 143 -3.54 27.96 -2.10
CA ASP A 143 -4.42 27.22 -1.20
C ASP A 143 -4.83 25.86 -1.80
N PRO A 144 -4.87 24.76 -1.04
CA PRO A 144 -5.25 23.45 -1.55
C PRO A 144 -6.66 23.40 -2.17
N ARG A 145 -7.63 24.07 -1.57
CA ARG A 145 -8.96 24.16 -2.12
C ARG A 145 -8.96 24.91 -3.45
N ALA A 146 -8.23 26.03 -3.54
CA ALA A 146 -8.10 26.80 -4.77
C ALA A 146 -7.43 26.00 -5.89
N LEU A 147 -6.50 25.06 -5.55
CA LEU A 147 -5.95 24.12 -6.52
C LEU A 147 -7.03 23.18 -7.07
N ILE A 148 -7.85 22.59 -6.19
CA ILE A 148 -8.89 21.64 -6.58
C ILE A 148 -9.99 22.34 -7.40
N GLU A 149 -10.45 23.49 -6.96
CA GLU A 149 -11.43 24.33 -7.67
C GLU A 149 -10.89 24.78 -9.04
N GLY A 150 -9.63 25.19 -9.07
CA GLY A 150 -8.97 25.58 -10.33
C GLY A 150 -8.80 24.40 -11.29
N PHE A 151 -8.56 23.19 -10.79
CA PHE A 151 -8.55 21.97 -11.59
C PHE A 151 -9.96 21.64 -12.13
N ALA A 152 -10.99 21.69 -11.27
CA ALA A 152 -12.39 21.47 -11.65
C ALA A 152 -12.85 22.48 -12.71
N ALA A 153 -12.46 23.76 -12.55
CA ALA A 153 -12.76 24.85 -13.50
C ALA A 153 -11.82 24.87 -14.73
N LYS A 154 -10.96 23.87 -14.90
CA LYS A 154 -9.98 23.76 -16.00
C LYS A 154 -8.99 24.94 -16.07
N LYS A 155 -8.76 25.67 -14.98
CA LYS A 155 -7.71 26.70 -14.87
C LYS A 155 -6.32 26.06 -14.74
N PHE A 156 -6.26 24.85 -14.19
CA PHE A 156 -5.05 24.04 -14.07
C PHE A 156 -5.22 22.72 -14.83
N ARG A 157 -4.10 22.22 -15.36
CA ARG A 157 -4.00 20.91 -16.02
C ARG A 157 -3.01 20.04 -15.30
N HIS A 158 -3.37 18.80 -15.08
CA HIS A 158 -2.48 17.80 -14.51
C HIS A 158 -1.49 17.28 -15.54
N ILE A 159 -0.21 17.12 -15.12
CA ILE A 159 0.86 16.56 -15.95
C ILE A 159 1.04 15.10 -15.59
N GLY A 160 0.14 14.27 -15.91
CA GLY A 160 0.25 12.85 -15.58
C GLY A 160 -0.67 12.03 -16.43
N ARG A 161 -0.51 10.73 -16.33
CA ARG A 161 -1.47 9.79 -16.92
C ARG A 161 -2.57 9.54 -15.90
N GLY A 162 -3.80 9.61 -16.35
CA GLY A 162 -4.96 9.29 -15.55
C GLY A 162 -5.95 10.45 -15.45
N VAL A 163 -7.21 10.10 -15.24
CA VAL A 163 -8.29 11.06 -14.99
C VAL A 163 -8.31 11.34 -13.50
N GLY A 164 -8.42 12.62 -13.13
CA GLY A 164 -8.61 13.04 -11.75
C GLY A 164 -10.02 12.70 -11.25
N ALA A 165 -10.12 12.15 -10.06
CA ALA A 165 -11.38 11.99 -9.34
C ALA A 165 -11.52 13.11 -8.32
N LEU A 166 -12.59 13.90 -8.44
CA LEU A 166 -12.94 14.96 -7.50
C LEU A 166 -13.84 14.40 -6.40
N TYR A 167 -13.56 14.80 -5.17
CA TYR A 167 -14.38 14.50 -4.00
C TYR A 167 -14.97 15.82 -3.48
N PHE A 168 -16.25 15.83 -3.20
CA PHE A 168 -16.96 17.03 -2.77
C PHE A 168 -18.07 16.68 -1.79
N ASP A 169 -18.48 17.69 -1.02
CA ASP A 169 -19.60 17.66 -0.13
C ASP A 169 -20.61 18.72 -0.57
N HIS A 170 -21.90 18.43 -0.46
CA HIS A 170 -22.96 19.37 -0.72
C HIS A 170 -23.24 20.17 0.56
N GLY A 171 -22.61 21.34 0.67
CA GLY A 171 -22.90 22.30 1.73
C GLY A 171 -24.18 23.09 1.42
N VAL A 172 -25.07 23.18 2.41
CA VAL A 172 -26.18 24.14 2.38
C VAL A 172 -25.77 25.39 3.13
N LYS A 173 -25.60 26.49 2.42
CA LYS A 173 -25.43 27.80 3.05
C LYS A 173 -26.80 28.46 3.20
N TYR A 174 -27.19 28.74 4.42
CA TYR A 174 -28.35 29.51 4.72
C TYR A 174 -27.98 31.00 4.83
N ASP A 175 -28.56 31.85 3.98
CA ASP A 175 -28.43 33.30 4.12
C ASP A 175 -29.61 33.81 4.96
N PRO A 176 -29.39 34.26 6.21
CA PRO A 176 -30.47 34.72 7.09
C PRO A 176 -31.13 36.00 6.58
N LYS A 177 -30.48 36.80 5.72
CA LYS A 177 -31.03 38.04 5.20
C LYS A 177 -32.02 37.79 4.03
N THR A 178 -31.69 36.83 3.16
CA THR A 178 -32.51 36.51 2.01
C THR A 178 -33.43 35.32 2.23
N GLN A 179 -33.29 34.61 3.35
CA GLN A 179 -33.96 33.34 3.69
C GLN A 179 -33.80 32.25 2.61
N ARG A 180 -32.79 32.38 1.75
CA ARG A 180 -32.49 31.42 0.70
C ARG A 180 -31.49 30.39 1.19
N LYS A 181 -31.69 29.15 0.73
CA LYS A 181 -30.73 28.08 0.86
C LYS A 181 -29.92 28.03 -0.41
N ASP A 182 -28.66 28.41 -0.36
CA ASP A 182 -27.72 28.20 -1.43
C ASP A 182 -27.05 26.84 -1.26
N TYR A 183 -27.18 26.00 -2.27
CA TYR A 183 -26.49 24.71 -2.34
C TYR A 183 -25.12 24.94 -2.95
N GLY A 184 -24.09 24.89 -2.11
CA GLY A 184 -22.70 25.00 -2.56
C GLY A 184 -22.06 23.63 -2.67
N VAL A 185 -21.12 23.49 -3.59
CA VAL A 185 -20.23 22.34 -3.69
C VAL A 185 -18.94 22.69 -2.99
N ASN A 186 -18.61 21.98 -1.91
CA ASN A 186 -17.34 22.10 -1.24
C ASN A 186 -16.42 20.99 -1.72
N PHE A 187 -15.33 21.32 -2.40
CA PHE A 187 -14.35 20.35 -2.79
C PHE A 187 -13.50 19.94 -1.58
N ASN A 188 -13.54 18.66 -1.24
CA ASN A 188 -12.85 18.08 -0.10
C ASN A 188 -11.64 17.20 -0.49
N GLY A 189 -11.46 16.91 -1.78
CA GLY A 189 -10.34 16.11 -2.24
C GLY A 189 -10.22 15.98 -3.74
N LEU A 190 -9.04 15.54 -4.16
CA LEU A 190 -8.68 15.25 -5.55
C LEU A 190 -7.71 14.07 -5.57
N ALA A 191 -7.97 13.06 -6.39
CA ALA A 191 -7.13 11.88 -6.52
C ALA A 191 -6.75 11.63 -7.98
N PHE A 192 -5.55 11.08 -8.17
CA PHE A 192 -5.09 10.52 -9.44
C PHE A 192 -4.64 9.08 -9.23
N GLY A 193 -5.08 8.21 -10.11
CA GLY A 193 -4.96 6.77 -9.96
C GLY A 193 -6.18 6.14 -9.28
N THR A 194 -6.47 4.89 -9.61
CA THR A 194 -7.55 4.11 -9.02
C THR A 194 -7.06 3.34 -7.79
N HIS A 195 -7.99 2.79 -7.01
CA HIS A 195 -7.63 1.88 -5.90
C HIS A 195 -6.87 0.63 -6.35
N SER A 196 -6.99 0.21 -7.61
CA SER A 196 -6.25 -0.91 -8.20
C SER A 196 -4.88 -0.52 -8.74
N SER A 197 -4.58 0.78 -8.89
CA SER A 197 -3.27 1.26 -9.38
C SER A 197 -2.15 0.88 -8.42
N ASP A 198 -0.96 0.64 -8.95
CA ASP A 198 0.23 0.37 -8.12
C ASP A 198 0.72 1.62 -7.38
N CYS A 199 0.40 2.79 -7.89
CA CYS A 199 0.64 4.07 -7.23
C CYS A 199 -0.59 4.96 -7.42
N ARG A 200 -1.01 5.61 -6.36
CA ARG A 200 -2.11 6.58 -6.31
C ARG A 200 -1.67 7.78 -5.51
N VAL A 201 -2.15 8.95 -5.88
CA VAL A 201 -2.00 10.17 -5.06
C VAL A 201 -3.39 10.72 -4.75
N TYR A 202 -3.56 11.19 -3.54
CA TYR A 202 -4.82 11.72 -3.05
C TYR A 202 -4.57 12.90 -2.11
N ILE A 203 -5.20 14.04 -2.37
CA ILE A 203 -5.28 15.15 -1.44
C ILE A 203 -6.67 15.22 -0.83
N SER A 204 -6.77 15.39 0.48
CA SER A 204 -8.03 15.57 1.21
C SER A 204 -7.93 16.62 2.30
N ASN A 205 -9.07 17.22 2.65
CA ASN A 205 -9.17 18.03 3.87
C ASN A 205 -9.23 17.10 5.08
N LYS A 206 -8.07 16.89 5.72
CA LYS A 206 -7.93 15.96 6.84
C LYS A 206 -8.64 16.43 8.10
N SER A 207 -8.69 17.75 8.32
CA SER A 207 -9.48 18.31 9.44
C SER A 207 -10.96 17.96 9.30
N PHE A 208 -11.52 18.09 8.10
CA PHE A 208 -12.91 17.71 7.82
C PHE A 208 -13.14 16.20 7.97
N GLU A 209 -12.20 15.39 7.46
CA GLU A 209 -12.29 13.93 7.58
C GLU A 209 -12.35 13.49 9.05
N LEU A 210 -11.45 14.02 9.92
CA LEU A 210 -11.44 13.69 11.33
C LEU A 210 -12.71 14.14 12.08
N LEU A 211 -13.33 15.23 11.63
CA LEU A 211 -14.61 15.69 12.22
C LEU A 211 -15.79 14.79 11.84
N THR A 212 -15.75 14.16 10.65
CA THR A 212 -16.89 13.41 10.10
C THR A 212 -16.76 11.90 10.23
N GLN A 213 -15.54 11.37 10.24
CA GLN A 213 -15.29 9.92 10.25
C GLN A 213 -14.74 9.38 11.58
N GLY A 214 -14.49 10.26 12.53
CA GLY A 214 -13.95 9.94 13.86
C GLY A 214 -12.59 10.56 14.11
N ASP A 215 -12.44 11.07 15.33
CA ASP A 215 -11.22 11.74 15.77
C ASP A 215 -10.07 10.75 15.96
N LYS A 216 -8.86 11.23 15.63
CA LYS A 216 -7.59 10.52 15.84
C LYS A 216 -6.64 11.42 16.59
N PRO A 217 -6.67 11.39 17.94
CA PRO A 217 -5.89 12.31 18.76
C PRO A 217 -4.40 12.33 18.44
N TRP A 218 -3.81 11.16 18.14
CA TRP A 218 -2.39 11.02 17.79
C TRP A 218 -1.99 11.82 16.53
N ILE A 219 -2.91 11.96 15.55
CA ILE A 219 -2.68 12.81 14.37
C ILE A 219 -2.70 14.28 14.76
N ARG A 220 -3.70 14.70 15.57
CA ARG A 220 -3.79 16.09 16.06
C ARG A 220 -2.61 16.48 16.94
N ASP A 221 -2.06 15.55 17.71
CA ASP A 221 -0.86 15.76 18.52
C ASP A 221 0.35 16.02 17.64
N GLY A 222 0.47 15.29 16.52
CA GLY A 222 1.47 15.57 15.50
C GLY A 222 1.36 16.97 14.92
N TRP A 223 0.14 17.41 14.60
CA TRP A 223 -0.12 18.77 14.09
C TRP A 223 0.24 19.86 15.10
N ARG A 224 -0.11 19.65 16.36
CA ARG A 224 0.23 20.59 17.45
C ARG A 224 1.75 20.77 17.60
N ARG A 225 2.49 19.65 17.55
CA ARG A 225 3.96 19.68 17.69
C ARG A 225 4.66 20.51 16.62
N ILE A 226 4.14 20.55 15.42
CA ILE A 226 4.72 21.34 14.30
C ILE A 226 3.99 22.66 14.06
N GLY A 227 2.99 23.03 14.88
CA GLY A 227 2.30 24.33 14.81
C GLY A 227 1.31 24.48 13.66
N LEU A 228 0.68 23.40 13.18
CA LEU A 228 -0.39 23.50 12.17
C LEU A 228 -1.70 24.01 12.79
N ASP A 229 -2.42 24.86 12.05
CA ASP A 229 -3.83 25.18 12.40
C ASP A 229 -4.72 23.96 12.16
N GLN A 230 -5.12 23.30 13.23
CA GLN A 230 -5.88 22.06 13.20
C GLN A 230 -7.26 22.16 12.53
N ARG A 231 -7.78 23.40 12.31
CA ARG A 231 -9.07 23.62 11.66
C ARG A 231 -9.01 23.50 10.13
N ASN A 232 -7.82 23.62 9.54
CA ASN A 232 -7.63 23.62 8.10
C ASN A 232 -6.37 22.84 7.68
N VAL A 233 -6.27 21.60 8.12
CA VAL A 233 -5.17 20.72 7.69
C VAL A 233 -5.62 19.91 6.48
N TRP A 234 -4.78 19.97 5.47
CA TRP A 234 -4.88 19.13 4.27
C TRP A 234 -3.81 18.05 4.31
N ARG A 235 -4.15 16.89 3.82
CA ARG A 235 -3.23 15.76 3.67
C ARG A 235 -3.05 15.42 2.19
N LEU A 236 -1.82 15.40 1.74
CA LEU A 236 -1.45 14.85 0.44
C LEU A 236 -0.79 13.49 0.66
N GLU A 237 -1.46 12.44 0.25
CA GLU A 237 -1.07 11.05 0.45
C GLU A 237 -0.63 10.42 -0.87
N VAL A 238 0.45 9.65 -0.82
CA VAL A 238 0.94 8.80 -1.91
C VAL A 238 0.84 7.35 -1.46
N SER A 239 -0.07 6.60 -2.07
CA SER A 239 -0.22 5.16 -1.83
C SER A 239 0.61 4.37 -2.85
N ILE A 240 1.49 3.51 -2.37
CA ILE A 240 2.42 2.72 -3.17
C ILE A 240 2.25 1.25 -2.80
N LYS A 241 1.86 0.42 -3.77
CA LYS A 241 1.73 -1.03 -3.58
C LYS A 241 3.02 -1.74 -3.96
N ALA A 242 3.14 -3.02 -3.62
CA ALA A 242 4.33 -3.86 -3.82
C ALA A 242 5.03 -3.64 -5.17
N LYS A 243 4.28 -3.55 -6.28
CA LYS A 243 4.86 -3.29 -7.61
C LYS A 243 5.39 -1.87 -7.78
N GLY A 244 4.81 -0.92 -7.06
CA GLY A 244 5.26 0.46 -7.04
C GLY A 244 6.51 0.67 -6.18
N CYS A 245 6.75 -0.24 -5.22
CA CYS A 245 7.92 -0.17 -4.34
C CYS A 245 9.25 -0.47 -5.05
N LYS A 246 9.22 -1.03 -6.26
CA LYS A 246 10.42 -1.32 -7.07
C LYS A 246 10.42 -0.45 -8.33
N PHE A 247 11.46 0.37 -8.49
CA PHE A 247 11.59 1.26 -9.63
C PHE A 247 13.07 1.54 -9.98
N LYS A 248 13.32 2.05 -11.19
CA LYS A 248 14.66 2.44 -11.64
C LYS A 248 14.79 3.95 -11.78
N CYS A 249 15.93 4.47 -11.39
CA CYS A 249 16.33 5.82 -11.74
C CYS A 249 16.82 5.85 -13.19
N LYS A 250 16.19 6.65 -14.06
CA LYS A 250 16.52 6.72 -15.48
C LYS A 250 17.97 7.18 -15.71
N GLN A 251 18.47 8.07 -14.85
CA GLN A 251 19.80 8.68 -15.03
C GLN A 251 20.92 7.72 -14.63
N SER A 252 20.78 7.02 -13.51
CA SER A 252 21.82 6.12 -12.98
C SER A 252 21.62 4.67 -13.35
N GLY A 253 20.45 4.28 -13.88
CA GLY A 253 20.06 2.88 -14.07
C GLY A 253 19.87 2.11 -12.78
N LYS A 254 20.14 2.73 -11.61
CA LYS A 254 20.06 2.08 -10.28
C LYS A 254 18.64 1.68 -9.97
N GLU A 255 18.47 0.43 -9.55
CA GLU A 255 17.22 -0.05 -8.97
C GLU A 255 17.08 0.44 -7.53
N ILE A 256 15.88 0.86 -7.19
CA ILE A 256 15.51 1.31 -5.86
C ILE A 256 14.33 0.45 -5.42
N THR A 257 14.46 -0.14 -4.25
CA THR A 257 13.38 -0.86 -3.58
C THR A 257 13.02 -0.10 -2.32
N ILE A 258 11.75 0.22 -2.15
CA ILE A 258 11.25 0.74 -0.87
C ILE A 258 11.08 -0.48 0.03
N ASP A 259 12.00 -0.63 0.96
CA ASP A 259 11.99 -1.65 2.01
C ASP A 259 11.83 -1.02 3.39
N LYS A 260 11.94 -1.84 4.43
CA LYS A 260 11.81 -1.37 5.81
C LYS A 260 12.91 -0.38 6.19
N ASP A 261 14.15 -0.60 5.73
CA ASP A 261 15.31 0.21 6.11
C ASP A 261 15.19 1.62 5.51
N LEU A 262 14.76 1.71 4.25
CA LEU A 262 14.46 2.99 3.61
C LEU A 262 13.26 3.69 4.26
N ALA A 263 12.24 2.94 4.66
CA ALA A 263 11.04 3.49 5.28
C ALA A 263 11.26 4.01 6.71
N GLN A 264 12.32 3.56 7.41
CA GLN A 264 12.72 4.05 8.72
C GLN A 264 13.49 5.37 8.66
N ASP A 265 14.16 5.65 7.55
CA ASP A 265 14.96 6.86 7.37
C ASP A 265 14.07 8.00 6.88
N ASP A 266 13.85 9.00 7.75
CA ASP A 266 12.99 10.14 7.47
C ASP A 266 13.42 10.92 6.23
N ALA A 267 14.73 11.04 5.97
CA ALA A 267 15.26 11.76 4.82
C ALA A 267 15.02 11.00 3.52
N GLU A 268 15.24 9.68 3.52
CA GLU A 268 14.95 8.83 2.36
C GLU A 268 13.44 8.70 2.15
N LEU A 269 12.64 8.58 3.21
CA LEU A 269 11.18 8.59 3.13
C LEU A 269 10.65 9.89 2.50
N ALA A 270 11.17 11.04 2.92
CA ALA A 270 10.84 12.34 2.35
C ALA A 270 11.22 12.43 0.87
N LYS A 271 12.39 11.94 0.50
CA LYS A 271 12.88 11.89 -0.89
C LYS A 271 11.98 11.01 -1.75
N ILE A 272 11.56 9.85 -1.26
CA ILE A 272 10.59 8.98 -1.94
C ILE A 272 9.24 9.69 -2.10
N TYR A 273 8.72 10.27 -1.02
CA TYR A 273 7.47 11.03 -1.06
C TYR A 273 7.50 12.10 -2.15
N HIS A 274 8.50 12.98 -2.14
CA HIS A 274 8.63 14.05 -3.14
C HIS A 274 8.84 13.52 -4.56
N THR A 275 9.52 12.37 -4.71
CA THR A 275 9.68 11.71 -6.00
C THR A 275 8.32 11.32 -6.61
N PHE A 276 7.46 10.72 -5.81
CA PHE A 276 6.13 10.31 -6.27
C PHE A 276 5.18 11.49 -6.43
N VAL A 277 5.23 12.48 -5.54
CA VAL A 277 4.44 13.72 -5.68
C VAL A 277 4.81 14.45 -6.97
N ALA A 278 6.10 14.67 -7.23
CA ALA A 278 6.56 15.32 -8.46
C ALA A 278 6.14 14.60 -9.75
N ARG A 279 5.92 13.30 -9.66
CA ARG A 279 5.48 12.45 -10.78
C ARG A 279 3.96 12.36 -10.93
N LEU A 280 3.24 12.25 -9.81
CA LEU A 280 1.82 11.90 -9.79
C LEU A 280 0.90 13.09 -9.50
N PHE A 281 1.43 14.18 -8.94
CA PHE A 281 0.67 15.35 -8.50
C PHE A 281 1.29 16.65 -8.99
N ALA A 282 1.50 16.75 -10.29
CA ALA A 282 2.10 17.93 -10.91
C ALA A 282 1.09 18.66 -11.81
N PHE A 283 1.04 19.98 -11.69
CA PHE A 283 0.12 20.83 -12.40
C PHE A 283 0.82 21.98 -13.11
N VAL A 284 0.18 22.46 -14.16
CA VAL A 284 0.53 23.70 -14.88
C VAL A 284 -0.71 24.56 -15.05
N ARG A 285 -0.51 25.85 -15.30
CA ARG A 285 -1.61 26.74 -15.69
C ARG A 285 -2.14 26.32 -17.06
N ASN A 286 -3.45 26.24 -17.19
CA ASN A 286 -4.08 25.97 -18.48
C ASN A 286 -4.12 27.29 -19.27
N ARG A 287 -3.36 27.38 -20.34
CA ARG A 287 -3.35 28.53 -21.23
C ARG A 287 -3.91 28.12 -22.59
N PRO A 288 -4.71 28.97 -23.27
CA PRO A 288 -5.11 28.71 -24.65
C PRO A 288 -3.85 28.54 -25.51
N ASN A 289 -3.89 27.68 -26.49
CA ASN A 289 -2.82 27.40 -27.46
C ASN A 289 -1.57 26.66 -26.97
N ILE A 290 -1.60 26.04 -25.78
CA ILE A 290 -0.53 25.15 -25.35
C ILE A 290 -0.61 23.83 -26.12
N THR A 291 0.40 23.56 -26.97
CA THR A 291 0.53 22.29 -27.69
C THR A 291 1.28 21.24 -26.88
N ASN A 292 2.25 21.65 -26.03
CA ASN A 292 3.05 20.75 -25.22
C ASN A 292 3.03 21.13 -23.73
N ILE A 293 2.12 20.52 -23.01
CA ILE A 293 1.90 20.72 -21.56
C ILE A 293 3.14 20.43 -20.71
N THR A 294 4.03 19.53 -21.13
CA THR A 294 5.19 19.12 -20.34
C THR A 294 6.30 20.17 -20.30
N ARG A 295 6.26 21.15 -21.20
CA ARG A 295 7.20 22.28 -21.25
C ARG A 295 6.76 23.47 -20.42
N GLU A 296 5.49 23.48 -19.96
CA GLU A 296 4.98 24.59 -19.14
C GLU A 296 5.58 24.55 -17.73
N PRO A 297 5.80 25.73 -17.11
CA PRO A 297 6.24 25.83 -15.74
C PRO A 297 5.24 25.14 -14.80
N ARG A 298 5.73 24.23 -13.95
CA ARG A 298 4.92 23.56 -12.95
C ARG A 298 4.54 24.50 -11.81
N LEU A 299 3.35 24.32 -11.26
CA LEU A 299 2.97 24.97 -10.02
C LEU A 299 3.91 24.48 -8.90
N GLN A 300 4.49 25.42 -8.17
CA GLN A 300 5.31 25.11 -7.01
C GLN A 300 4.38 24.84 -5.82
N LEU A 301 4.21 23.58 -5.48
CA LEU A 301 3.34 23.17 -4.36
C LEU A 301 4.08 23.18 -3.02
N PHE A 302 5.36 22.80 -3.02
CA PHE A 302 6.21 22.78 -1.83
C PHE A 302 7.34 23.80 -1.95
N ASP A 303 7.75 24.38 -0.80
CA ASP A 303 8.92 25.24 -0.71
C ASP A 303 10.20 24.41 -0.66
N GLY A 304 11.29 25.01 -1.11
CA GLY A 304 12.63 24.49 -0.94
C GLY A 304 13.12 23.60 -2.08
N GLN A 305 14.40 23.24 -1.97
CA GLN A 305 15.02 22.28 -2.87
C GLN A 305 14.84 20.88 -2.29
N PHE A 306 13.89 20.15 -2.86
CA PHE A 306 13.74 18.75 -2.49
C PHE A 306 14.66 17.87 -3.33
N HIS A 307 15.43 17.04 -2.66
CA HIS A 307 16.11 15.95 -3.33
C HIS A 307 15.07 14.91 -3.74
N TYR A 308 14.79 14.82 -5.02
CA TYR A 308 13.92 13.80 -5.57
C TYR A 308 14.58 13.10 -6.75
N ILE A 309 14.23 11.85 -6.94
CA ILE A 309 14.78 11.02 -8.00
C ILE A 309 14.11 11.39 -9.32
N ARG A 310 14.84 12.00 -10.22
CA ARG A 310 14.32 12.37 -11.54
C ARG A 310 14.24 11.16 -12.46
N GLY A 311 13.23 11.14 -13.32
CA GLY A 311 13.13 10.15 -14.38
C GLY A 311 12.92 8.72 -13.88
N VAL A 312 12.06 8.52 -12.89
CA VAL A 312 11.68 7.19 -12.41
C VAL A 312 11.03 6.39 -13.52
N ILE A 313 11.61 5.24 -13.85
CA ILE A 313 11.04 4.25 -14.74
C ILE A 313 10.50 3.12 -13.88
N ARG A 314 9.25 2.74 -14.15
CA ARG A 314 8.66 1.57 -13.53
C ARG A 314 9.44 0.33 -13.96
N ASN A 315 9.91 -0.47 -13.02
CA ASN A 315 10.38 -1.80 -13.34
C ASN A 315 9.20 -2.58 -13.93
N LYS A 316 9.34 -3.01 -15.16
CA LYS A 316 8.38 -3.93 -15.79
C LYS A 316 8.56 -5.37 -15.27
N THR A 317 9.06 -5.53 -14.05
CA THR A 317 9.19 -6.83 -13.40
C THR A 317 7.81 -7.32 -12.99
N GLY A 318 7.22 -8.07 -13.84
CA GLY A 318 5.95 -8.74 -13.61
C GLY A 318 5.29 -9.03 -14.94
N ALA A 319 4.87 -10.24 -15.09
CA ALA A 319 4.15 -10.71 -16.25
C ALA A 319 3.11 -9.69 -16.71
N THR A 320 3.05 -9.39 -17.99
CA THR A 320 2.00 -8.58 -18.63
C THR A 320 0.62 -9.15 -18.27
N ARG A 321 -0.44 -8.41 -18.54
CA ARG A 321 -1.81 -8.93 -18.36
C ARG A 321 -2.01 -10.25 -19.11
N THR A 322 -1.43 -10.34 -20.32
CA THR A 322 -1.50 -11.53 -21.16
C THR A 322 -0.72 -12.69 -20.53
N GLU A 323 0.52 -12.48 -20.09
CA GLU A 323 1.33 -13.49 -19.38
C GLU A 323 0.64 -13.99 -18.11
N LYS A 324 0.01 -13.10 -17.32
CA LYS A 324 -0.75 -13.52 -16.13
C LYS A 324 -1.99 -14.35 -16.48
N MET A 325 -2.66 -14.03 -17.58
CA MET A 325 -3.77 -14.85 -18.07
C MET A 325 -3.28 -16.23 -18.51
N LEU A 326 -2.14 -16.29 -19.19
CA LEU A 326 -1.49 -17.53 -19.63
C LEU A 326 -1.03 -18.36 -18.44
N ILE A 327 -0.33 -17.77 -17.48
CA ILE A 327 0.06 -18.44 -16.23
C ILE A 327 -1.16 -19.02 -15.52
N LYS A 328 -2.25 -18.24 -15.40
CA LYS A 328 -3.50 -18.73 -14.81
C LYS A 328 -4.12 -19.89 -15.58
N ALA A 329 -4.11 -19.81 -16.93
CA ALA A 329 -4.60 -20.88 -17.77
C ALA A 329 -3.77 -22.16 -17.63
N LEU A 330 -2.43 -22.05 -17.58
CA LEU A 330 -1.52 -23.16 -17.34
C LEU A 330 -1.75 -23.82 -15.97
N TYR A 331 -1.98 -23.04 -14.92
CA TYR A 331 -2.35 -23.58 -13.60
C TYR A 331 -3.68 -24.33 -13.65
N GLN A 332 -4.70 -23.76 -14.32
CA GLN A 332 -6.00 -24.43 -14.47
C GLN A 332 -5.88 -25.74 -15.27
N LEU A 333 -5.03 -25.75 -16.28
CA LEU A 333 -4.73 -26.95 -17.07
C LEU A 333 -4.06 -28.04 -16.21
N GLY A 334 -3.07 -27.64 -15.40
CA GLY A 334 -2.39 -28.54 -14.47
C GLY A 334 -3.32 -29.11 -13.39
N ASP A 335 -4.22 -28.30 -12.85
CA ASP A 335 -5.21 -28.75 -11.88
C ASP A 335 -6.19 -29.77 -12.51
N LYS A 336 -6.62 -29.58 -13.77
CA LYS A 336 -7.44 -30.53 -14.51
C LYS A 336 -6.69 -31.82 -14.82
N TYR A 337 -5.42 -31.74 -15.19
CA TYR A 337 -4.57 -32.89 -15.42
C TYR A 337 -4.44 -33.76 -14.17
N ARG A 338 -4.23 -33.15 -13.00
CA ARG A 338 -4.21 -33.85 -11.70
C ARG A 338 -5.55 -34.49 -11.35
N GLY A 339 -6.67 -33.83 -11.69
CA GLY A 339 -8.03 -34.34 -11.47
C GLY A 339 -8.42 -35.52 -12.36
N GLY A 340 -7.57 -35.89 -13.34
CA GLY A 340 -7.86 -36.97 -14.27
C GLY A 340 -8.76 -36.59 -15.45
N ASP A 341 -9.26 -35.36 -15.49
CA ASP A 341 -10.19 -34.87 -16.53
C ASP A 341 -9.54 -34.75 -17.92
N ILE A 342 -8.20 -34.76 -18.01
CA ILE A 342 -7.45 -34.60 -19.28
C ILE A 342 -6.65 -35.85 -19.63
N ARG A 343 -6.77 -36.96 -18.91
CA ARG A 343 -5.99 -38.19 -19.21
C ARG A 343 -6.21 -38.71 -20.63
N SER A 344 -7.38 -38.50 -21.21
CA SER A 344 -7.71 -38.87 -22.60
C SER A 344 -7.17 -37.87 -23.64
N HIS A 345 -6.76 -36.66 -23.25
CA HIS A 345 -6.25 -35.61 -24.11
C HIS A 345 -4.84 -35.17 -23.73
N GLY A 346 -4.15 -35.89 -22.86
CA GLY A 346 -2.90 -35.51 -22.21
C GLY A 346 -1.76 -35.09 -23.15
N LEU A 347 -1.61 -35.77 -24.28
CA LEU A 347 -0.58 -35.45 -25.28
C LEU A 347 -0.81 -34.12 -26.02
N LEU A 348 -2.07 -33.81 -26.35
CA LEU A 348 -2.42 -32.53 -26.99
C LEU A 348 -2.31 -31.36 -25.99
N GLY A 349 -2.71 -31.57 -24.72
CA GLY A 349 -2.60 -30.57 -23.68
C GLY A 349 -1.16 -30.22 -23.30
N GLN A 350 -0.27 -31.23 -23.29
CA GLN A 350 1.15 -31.02 -23.00
C GLN A 350 1.87 -30.32 -24.15
N GLY A 351 1.60 -30.71 -25.40
CA GLY A 351 2.17 -30.06 -26.58
C GLY A 351 1.77 -28.60 -26.67
N PHE A 352 0.49 -28.31 -26.51
CA PHE A 352 -0.02 -26.94 -26.52
C PHE A 352 0.54 -26.09 -25.36
N ALA A 353 0.67 -26.66 -24.17
CA ALA A 353 1.27 -25.94 -23.02
C ALA A 353 2.76 -25.67 -23.26
N ALA A 354 3.50 -26.58 -23.90
CA ALA A 354 4.90 -26.41 -24.25
C ALA A 354 5.09 -25.30 -25.30
N GLU A 355 4.33 -25.33 -26.40
CA GLU A 355 4.35 -24.28 -27.42
C GLU A 355 3.98 -22.90 -26.86
N LEU A 356 2.99 -22.87 -25.98
CA LEU A 356 2.57 -21.62 -25.32
C LEU A 356 3.66 -21.10 -24.37
N ALA A 357 4.32 -21.97 -23.64
CA ALA A 357 5.41 -21.61 -22.74
C ALA A 357 6.63 -21.10 -23.52
N GLU A 358 6.96 -21.73 -24.62
CA GLU A 358 8.06 -21.32 -25.52
C GLU A 358 7.76 -19.94 -26.13
N SER A 359 6.55 -19.75 -26.66
CA SER A 359 6.14 -18.47 -27.26
C SER A 359 6.11 -17.30 -26.26
N CYS A 360 6.05 -17.59 -24.95
CA CYS A 360 6.00 -16.60 -23.88
C CYS A 360 7.26 -16.54 -23.01
N ASP A 361 8.33 -17.24 -23.39
CA ASP A 361 9.58 -17.34 -22.62
C ASP A 361 9.36 -17.89 -21.19
N LEU A 362 8.48 -18.87 -21.07
CA LEU A 362 8.06 -19.52 -19.82
C LEU A 362 8.47 -20.98 -19.73
N THR A 363 9.36 -21.44 -20.61
CA THR A 363 9.74 -22.87 -20.73
C THR A 363 10.35 -23.42 -19.45
N GLU A 364 11.27 -22.67 -18.82
CA GLU A 364 11.89 -23.04 -17.55
C GLU A 364 10.86 -23.08 -16.41
N TRP A 365 9.95 -22.12 -16.38
CA TRP A 365 8.86 -22.09 -15.42
C TRP A 365 7.92 -23.30 -15.56
N LEU A 366 7.57 -23.66 -16.81
CA LEU A 366 6.71 -24.81 -17.07
C LEU A 366 7.41 -26.13 -16.68
N ALA A 367 8.69 -26.29 -17.00
CA ALA A 367 9.46 -27.49 -16.67
C ALA A 367 9.49 -27.72 -15.14
N ASN A 368 9.73 -26.67 -14.36
CA ASN A 368 9.73 -26.76 -12.91
C ASN A 368 8.33 -27.12 -12.36
N ARG A 369 7.24 -26.71 -13.02
CA ARG A 369 5.87 -27.01 -12.59
C ARG A 369 5.40 -28.40 -12.98
N VAL A 370 5.82 -28.91 -14.14
CA VAL A 370 5.53 -30.29 -14.52
C VAL A 370 6.10 -31.27 -13.50
N GLN A 371 7.34 -31.06 -13.03
CA GLN A 371 7.92 -31.86 -11.96
C GLN A 371 7.10 -31.83 -10.67
N ASP A 372 6.55 -30.66 -10.30
CA ASP A 372 5.67 -30.54 -9.13
C ASP A 372 4.32 -31.26 -9.34
N TRP A 373 3.81 -31.29 -10.56
CA TRP A 373 2.54 -31.96 -10.90
C TRP A 373 2.67 -33.48 -10.96
N GLU A 374 3.86 -33.98 -11.28
CA GLU A 374 4.15 -35.41 -11.33
C GLU A 374 4.39 -36.06 -9.96
N LYS A 375 4.64 -35.23 -8.93
CA LYS A 375 4.77 -35.74 -7.57
C LYS A 375 3.46 -36.40 -7.11
N PRO A 376 3.49 -37.63 -6.57
CA PRO A 376 2.30 -38.30 -6.10
C PRO A 376 1.63 -37.47 -4.99
N ILE A 377 0.33 -37.26 -5.14
CA ILE A 377 -0.48 -36.67 -4.09
C ILE A 377 -0.57 -37.74 -2.99
N HIS A 378 0.23 -37.60 -1.93
CA HIS A 378 0.00 -38.41 -0.74
C HIS A 378 -1.39 -38.04 -0.21
N LYS A 379 -2.34 -38.98 -0.37
CA LYS A 379 -3.69 -38.90 0.17
C LYS A 379 -3.68 -39.08 1.67
#